data_21a38bcdd40ce165df325eabaabc3a96
#
_entry.id   21a38bcdd40ce165df325eabaabc3a96
#
_cell.length_a   1.000
_cell.length_b   1.000
_cell.length_c   1.000
_cell.angle_alpha   90.00
_cell.angle_beta   90.00
_cell.angle_gamma   90.00
#
_symmetry.space_group_name_H-M   'P 1'
#
loop_
_entity.id
_entity.type
_entity.pdbx_description
1 polymer ?
#
loop_
_entity_poly.entity_id
_entity_poly.type
_entity_poly.pdbx_seq_one_letter_code
_entity_poly.pdbx_strand_id
1 'polypeptide(L)'
;MQTMKTRLVTVSKATGPQVDPNRAVVRAPSQSSSIYAALSEASACSVTSSTVTLTQPIFNLSALEAFKQGDLNTKLADMRFYLAQQDLIIRVSQAYFDALTSQDNVELYRNKKSLIKQQLEIAQAKFDTGLATIVDVNTAQAALDLANSQEIAAQADLVVKRGVLEQLVGHPVGPLKPLTKEARI
;
A
#
# COMPACT_ATOMS: atom_id res chain seq x y z
N MET A 1 -24.97 -23.61 38.68
CA MET A 1 -24.83 -22.34 37.95
C MET A 1 -25.35 -21.25 38.88
N GLN A 2 -24.44 -20.64 39.68
CA GLN A 2 -24.83 -19.51 40.53
C GLN A 2 -24.63 -18.22 39.80
N THR A 3 -25.73 -17.55 39.51
CA THR A 3 -25.75 -16.17 39.01
C THR A 3 -25.30 -15.21 40.12
N MET A 4 -24.05 -14.76 40.07
CA MET A 4 -23.59 -13.66 40.94
C MET A 4 -24.33 -12.39 40.61
N LYS A 5 -25.12 -11.92 41.58
CA LYS A 5 -25.86 -10.64 41.47
C LYS A 5 -24.90 -9.47 41.42
N THR A 6 -24.97 -8.69 40.35
CA THR A 6 -24.33 -7.40 40.23
C THR A 6 -24.90 -6.45 41.30
N ARG A 7 -24.08 -5.93 42.19
CA ARG A 7 -24.50 -4.95 43.18
C ARG A 7 -24.41 -3.56 42.54
N LEU A 8 -25.55 -2.97 42.26
CA LEU A 8 -25.65 -1.57 41.83
C LEU A 8 -25.41 -0.65 43.05
N VAL A 9 -24.38 0.15 42.99
CA VAL A 9 -24.17 1.25 43.94
C VAL A 9 -24.59 2.53 43.24
N THR A 10 -25.72 3.07 43.70
CA THR A 10 -26.23 4.36 43.20
C THR A 10 -25.79 5.46 44.16
N VAL A 11 -24.96 6.38 43.65
CA VAL A 11 -24.55 7.58 44.41
C VAL A 11 -25.30 8.76 43.80
N SER A 12 -26.26 9.31 44.59
CA SER A 12 -27.00 10.49 44.20
C SER A 12 -26.37 11.74 44.80
N LYS A 13 -25.87 12.66 43.97
CA LYS A 13 -25.40 13.98 44.41
C LYS A 13 -26.42 15.03 43.92
N ALA A 14 -27.07 15.71 44.83
CA ALA A 14 -27.88 16.87 44.50
C ALA A 14 -26.97 18.04 44.11
N THR A 15 -27.00 18.45 42.87
CA THR A 15 -26.30 19.64 42.36
C THR A 15 -27.35 20.62 41.84
N GLY A 16 -27.13 21.91 42.13
CA GLY A 16 -28.06 22.98 41.72
C GLY A 16 -28.32 23.06 40.18
N PRO A 17 -29.15 23.99 39.74
CA PRO A 17 -29.65 24.01 38.37
C PRO A 17 -28.51 24.16 37.37
N GLN A 18 -28.30 23.11 36.59
CA GLN A 18 -27.36 23.12 35.46
C GLN A 18 -28.16 23.24 34.17
N VAL A 19 -27.88 24.28 33.41
CA VAL A 19 -28.48 24.54 32.11
C VAL A 19 -27.77 23.63 31.10
N ASP A 20 -28.48 22.68 30.53
CA ASP A 20 -27.99 21.82 29.44
C ASP A 20 -28.08 22.60 28.12
N PRO A 21 -26.95 22.89 27.44
CA PRO A 21 -26.92 23.69 26.22
C PRO A 21 -27.50 22.97 25.00
N ASN A 22 -27.84 21.70 25.08
CA ASN A 22 -28.35 20.89 23.94
C ASN A 22 -29.83 20.57 24.00
N ARG A 23 -30.58 21.16 24.93
CA ARG A 23 -32.01 20.96 24.96
C ARG A 23 -32.70 21.94 24.02
N ALA A 24 -33.14 21.44 22.87
CA ALA A 24 -34.01 22.20 21.97
C ALA A 24 -35.26 22.71 22.72
N VAL A 25 -35.39 24.01 22.80
CA VAL A 25 -36.60 24.68 23.34
C VAL A 25 -37.75 24.42 22.38
N VAL A 26 -38.58 23.45 22.70
CA VAL A 26 -39.87 23.29 22.05
C VAL A 26 -40.78 24.42 22.60
N ARG A 27 -40.96 25.44 21.78
CA ARG A 27 -41.87 26.53 22.04
C ARG A 27 -43.29 26.02 21.84
N ALA A 28 -44.02 25.78 22.92
CA ALA A 28 -45.47 25.56 22.84
C ALA A 28 -46.22 26.91 22.72
N PRO A 29 -47.18 27.02 21.83
CA PRO A 29 -47.96 28.25 21.65
C PRO A 29 -49.08 28.38 22.66
N SER A 30 -49.19 29.59 23.19
CA SER A 30 -50.36 30.35 23.58
C SER A 30 -51.38 29.84 24.60
N GLN A 31 -51.43 30.62 25.62
CA GLN A 31 -52.61 31.25 26.19
C GLN A 31 -53.75 30.32 26.66
N SER A 32 -53.78 30.09 27.94
CA SER A 32 -54.98 30.28 28.72
C SER A 32 -54.70 30.27 30.23
N SER A 33 -55.29 31.31 30.88
CA SER A 33 -55.56 31.47 32.31
C SER A 33 -54.35 31.70 33.25
N SER A 34 -54.21 32.97 33.55
CA SER A 34 -53.26 33.60 34.44
C SER A 34 -53.42 33.32 35.96
N ILE A 35 -54.25 32.36 36.34
CA ILE A 35 -54.42 32.05 37.78
C ILE A 35 -53.66 30.81 38.22
N TYR A 36 -53.45 29.88 37.34
CA TYR A 36 -52.63 28.65 37.63
C TYR A 36 -51.14 28.85 37.46
N ALA A 37 -50.73 29.90 36.77
CA ALA A 37 -49.30 30.19 36.58
C ALA A 37 -48.61 30.68 37.86
N ALA A 38 -49.34 31.40 38.73
CA ALA A 38 -48.77 31.92 39.97
C ALA A 38 -48.55 30.84 41.05
N LEU A 39 -49.23 29.70 40.98
CA LEU A 39 -49.07 28.59 41.93
C LEU A 39 -48.01 27.56 41.43
N SER A 40 -47.60 27.61 40.19
CA SER A 40 -46.57 26.71 39.66
C SER A 40 -45.16 27.23 39.86
N GLU A 41 -44.95 28.51 40.14
CA GLU A 41 -43.62 29.07 40.36
C GLU A 41 -43.02 28.77 41.75
N ALA A 42 -43.86 28.31 42.69
CA ALA A 42 -43.38 28.05 44.07
C ALA A 42 -42.81 26.64 44.29
N SER A 43 -42.83 25.76 43.26
CA SER A 43 -42.39 24.36 43.45
C SER A 43 -41.46 23.84 42.38
N ALA A 44 -40.78 24.69 41.63
CA ALA A 44 -39.75 24.24 40.73
C ALA A 44 -38.41 23.99 41.49
N CYS A 45 -38.46 23.12 42.49
CA CYS A 45 -37.25 22.46 42.96
C CYS A 45 -36.79 21.45 41.86
N SER A 46 -35.96 21.89 40.93
CA SER A 46 -35.33 21.01 39.98
C SER A 46 -34.32 20.15 40.72
N VAL A 47 -34.70 18.95 41.11
CA VAL A 47 -33.79 17.95 41.67
C VAL A 47 -33.03 17.36 40.52
N THR A 48 -31.81 17.83 40.31
CA THR A 48 -30.91 17.21 39.32
C THR A 48 -30.26 16.00 39.96
N SER A 49 -30.71 14.79 39.64
CA SER A 49 -30.07 13.57 40.08
C SER A 49 -29.04 13.12 39.06
N SER A 50 -27.74 13.07 39.42
CA SER A 50 -26.72 12.44 38.60
C SER A 50 -26.45 11.04 39.14
N THR A 51 -26.67 10.04 38.30
CA THR A 51 -26.39 8.63 38.64
C THR A 51 -25.12 8.18 37.95
N VAL A 52 -24.12 7.77 38.72
CA VAL A 52 -22.91 7.14 38.25
C VAL A 52 -23.05 5.63 38.42
N THR A 53 -23.15 4.88 37.37
CA THR A 53 -23.26 3.43 37.41
C THR A 53 -21.91 2.82 37.03
N LEU A 54 -21.25 2.15 37.97
CA LEU A 54 -20.02 1.37 37.73
C LEU A 54 -20.39 -0.11 37.66
N THR A 55 -20.25 -0.72 36.51
CA THR A 55 -20.48 -2.15 36.29
C THR A 55 -19.12 -2.85 36.12
N GLN A 56 -18.72 -3.65 37.08
CA GLN A 56 -17.48 -4.43 37.02
C GLN A 56 -17.82 -5.92 36.89
N PRO A 57 -17.59 -6.55 35.73
CA PRO A 57 -17.75 -7.99 35.57
C PRO A 57 -16.64 -8.71 36.35
N ILE A 58 -17.01 -9.51 37.34
CA ILE A 58 -16.08 -10.29 38.19
C ILE A 58 -15.60 -11.55 37.43
N PHE A 59 -16.45 -12.13 36.61
CA PHE A 59 -16.15 -13.29 35.79
C PHE A 59 -16.88 -13.19 34.45
N ASN A 60 -16.11 -13.15 33.39
CA ASN A 60 -16.65 -13.11 32.01
C ASN A 60 -15.89 -14.13 31.15
N LEU A 61 -16.50 -15.28 30.93
CA LEU A 61 -15.91 -16.37 30.13
C LEU A 61 -15.66 -15.94 28.70
N SER A 62 -16.55 -15.12 28.11
CA SER A 62 -16.38 -14.63 26.75
C SER A 62 -15.17 -13.68 26.62
N ALA A 63 -14.87 -12.87 27.63
CA ALA A 63 -13.69 -12.02 27.65
C ALA A 63 -12.40 -12.84 27.75
N LEU A 64 -12.42 -13.95 28.52
CA LEU A 64 -11.30 -14.88 28.60
C LEU A 64 -11.01 -15.57 27.26
N GLU A 65 -12.05 -16.01 26.56
CA GLU A 65 -11.90 -16.60 25.23
C GLU A 65 -11.45 -15.55 24.20
N ALA A 66 -11.95 -14.32 24.26
CA ALA A 66 -11.49 -13.22 23.41
C ALA A 66 -10.00 -12.91 23.64
N PHE A 67 -9.51 -12.98 24.88
CA PHE A 67 -8.09 -12.82 25.20
C PHE A 67 -7.24 -13.94 24.56
N LYS A 68 -7.65 -15.20 24.67
CA LYS A 68 -6.98 -16.33 24.00
C LYS A 68 -6.98 -16.17 22.48
N GLN A 69 -8.09 -15.71 21.92
CA GLN A 69 -8.19 -15.42 20.48
C GLN A 69 -7.24 -14.30 20.07
N GLY A 70 -7.05 -13.28 20.92
CA GLY A 70 -6.06 -12.22 20.72
C GLY A 70 -4.63 -12.76 20.61
N ASP A 71 -4.24 -13.67 21.51
CA ASP A 71 -2.92 -14.33 21.46
C ASP A 71 -2.71 -15.14 20.16
N LEU A 72 -3.73 -15.88 19.73
CA LEU A 72 -3.68 -16.62 18.48
C LEU A 72 -3.60 -15.69 17.25
N ASN A 73 -4.31 -14.57 17.28
CA ASN A 73 -4.23 -13.56 16.21
C ASN A 73 -2.84 -12.92 16.10
N THR A 74 -2.17 -12.70 17.25
CA THR A 74 -0.79 -12.22 17.25
C THR A 74 0.15 -13.23 16.59
N LYS A 75 0.05 -14.51 16.97
CA LYS A 75 0.83 -15.57 16.33
C LYS A 75 0.55 -15.70 14.82
N LEU A 76 -0.70 -15.54 14.42
CA LEU A 76 -1.07 -15.51 13.01
C LEU A 76 -0.45 -14.32 12.27
N ALA A 77 -0.41 -13.15 12.90
CA ALA A 77 0.24 -11.96 12.33
C ALA A 77 1.76 -12.15 12.17
N ASP A 78 2.41 -12.77 13.16
CA ASP A 78 3.84 -13.12 13.08
C ASP A 78 4.12 -14.08 11.91
N MET A 79 3.30 -15.12 11.75
CA MET A 79 3.46 -16.05 10.62
C MET A 79 3.26 -15.36 9.26
N ARG A 80 2.29 -14.46 9.16
CA ARG A 80 2.08 -13.64 7.95
C ARG A 80 3.27 -12.74 7.65
N PHE A 81 3.89 -12.17 8.68
CA PHE A 81 5.10 -11.38 8.52
C PHE A 81 6.26 -12.21 7.96
N TYR A 82 6.50 -13.42 8.48
CA TYR A 82 7.51 -14.33 7.93
C TYR A 82 7.27 -14.70 6.47
N LEU A 83 6.02 -14.98 6.11
CA LEU A 83 5.66 -15.27 4.72
C LEU A 83 5.90 -14.07 3.80
N ALA A 84 5.53 -12.87 4.24
CA ALA A 84 5.77 -11.65 3.49
C ALA A 84 7.28 -11.36 3.31
N GLN A 85 8.09 -11.65 4.33
CA GLN A 85 9.54 -11.52 4.25
C GLN A 85 10.15 -12.49 3.22
N GLN A 86 9.70 -13.73 3.19
CA GLN A 86 10.15 -14.72 2.20
C GLN A 86 9.74 -14.31 0.78
N ASP A 87 8.50 -13.85 0.59
CA ASP A 87 8.00 -13.38 -0.70
C ASP A 87 8.80 -12.16 -1.20
N LEU A 88 9.16 -11.24 -0.29
CA LEU A 88 10.00 -10.10 -0.63
C LEU A 88 11.38 -10.54 -1.13
N ILE A 89 12.02 -11.51 -0.49
CA ILE A 89 13.33 -12.03 -0.93
C ILE A 89 13.24 -12.59 -2.35
N ILE A 90 12.18 -13.35 -2.65
CA ILE A 90 11.97 -13.92 -3.98
C ILE A 90 11.76 -12.80 -5.01
N ARG A 91 10.92 -11.82 -4.71
CA ARG A 91 10.64 -10.69 -5.62
C ARG A 91 11.88 -9.85 -5.91
N VAL A 92 12.68 -9.55 -4.88
CA VAL A 92 13.93 -8.79 -5.06
C VAL A 92 14.93 -9.58 -5.90
N SER A 93 15.07 -10.89 -5.64
CA SER A 93 15.97 -11.75 -6.43
C SER A 93 15.52 -11.80 -7.90
N GLN A 94 14.24 -11.96 -8.17
CA GLN A 94 13.70 -11.96 -9.51
C GLN A 94 13.92 -10.62 -10.22
N ALA A 95 13.61 -9.50 -9.57
CA ALA A 95 13.83 -8.17 -10.14
C ALA A 95 15.32 -7.90 -10.42
N TYR A 96 16.22 -8.41 -9.59
CA TYR A 96 17.67 -8.32 -9.82
C TYR A 96 18.09 -9.08 -11.07
N PHE A 97 17.65 -10.33 -11.24
CA PHE A 97 17.97 -11.11 -12.43
C PHE A 97 17.33 -10.56 -13.71
N ASP A 98 16.11 -10.03 -13.61
CA ASP A 98 15.44 -9.34 -14.72
C ASP A 98 16.23 -8.11 -15.16
N ALA A 99 16.70 -7.30 -14.23
CA ALA A 99 17.51 -6.12 -14.52
C ALA A 99 18.89 -6.51 -15.12
N LEU A 100 19.50 -7.59 -14.65
CA LEU A 100 20.76 -8.10 -15.19
C LEU A 100 20.56 -8.63 -16.63
N THR A 101 19.51 -9.39 -16.86
CA THR A 101 19.17 -9.89 -18.21
C THR A 101 18.91 -8.73 -19.19
N SER A 102 18.21 -7.68 -18.74
CA SER A 102 18.00 -6.49 -19.56
C SER A 102 19.31 -5.76 -19.88
N GLN A 103 20.27 -5.76 -18.95
CA GLN A 103 21.62 -5.20 -19.19
C GLN A 103 22.36 -5.99 -20.27
N ASP A 104 22.34 -7.33 -20.19
CA ASP A 104 22.97 -8.21 -21.19
C ASP A 104 22.29 -8.05 -22.56
N ASN A 105 20.98 -7.87 -22.61
CA ASN A 105 20.24 -7.59 -23.83
C ASN A 105 20.65 -6.26 -24.50
N VAL A 106 20.89 -5.21 -23.73
CA VAL A 106 21.41 -3.94 -24.29
C VAL A 106 22.76 -4.16 -24.95
N GLU A 107 23.66 -4.90 -24.30
CA GLU A 107 24.97 -5.23 -24.89
C GLU A 107 24.83 -6.07 -26.15
N LEU A 108 23.94 -7.07 -26.16
CA LEU A 108 23.62 -7.89 -27.32
C LEU A 108 23.15 -7.04 -28.51
N TYR A 109 22.17 -6.15 -28.31
CA TYR A 109 21.65 -5.30 -29.39
C TYR A 109 22.67 -4.28 -29.87
N ARG A 110 23.54 -3.77 -28.99
CA ARG A 110 24.67 -2.90 -29.38
C ARG A 110 25.64 -3.64 -30.29
N ASN A 111 26.01 -4.87 -29.95
CA ASN A 111 26.89 -5.70 -30.76
C ASN A 111 26.25 -6.05 -32.10
N LYS A 112 24.93 -6.42 -32.08
CA LYS A 112 24.16 -6.69 -33.30
C LYS A 112 24.13 -5.46 -34.24
N LYS A 113 23.91 -4.27 -33.72
CA LYS A 113 23.95 -3.02 -34.48
C LYS A 113 25.31 -2.79 -35.13
N SER A 114 26.42 -3.05 -34.38
CA SER A 114 27.77 -2.92 -34.90
C SER A 114 28.03 -3.86 -36.09
N LEU A 115 27.55 -5.11 -36.00
CA LEU A 115 27.66 -6.07 -37.09
C LEU A 115 26.82 -5.66 -38.33
N ILE A 116 25.59 -5.19 -38.13
CA ILE A 116 24.74 -4.72 -39.22
C ILE A 116 25.31 -3.46 -39.89
N LYS A 117 25.94 -2.58 -39.10
CA LYS A 117 26.64 -1.41 -39.66
C LYS A 117 27.80 -1.83 -40.58
N GLN A 118 28.60 -2.81 -40.18
CA GLN A 118 29.66 -3.36 -41.02
C GLN A 118 29.08 -4.00 -42.31
N GLN A 119 27.94 -4.69 -42.20
CA GLN A 119 27.28 -5.26 -43.35
C GLN A 119 26.78 -4.19 -44.33
N LEU A 120 26.27 -3.07 -43.86
CA LEU A 120 25.90 -1.93 -44.69
C LEU A 120 27.13 -1.34 -45.40
N GLU A 121 28.24 -1.15 -44.70
CA GLU A 121 29.51 -0.69 -45.30
C GLU A 121 30.00 -1.60 -46.42
N ILE A 122 29.89 -2.94 -46.25
CA ILE A 122 30.22 -3.91 -47.27
C ILE A 122 29.24 -3.82 -48.47
N ALA A 123 27.94 -3.68 -48.21
CA ALA A 123 26.92 -3.53 -49.24
C ALA A 123 27.15 -2.28 -50.08
N GLN A 124 27.51 -1.19 -49.44
CA GLN A 124 27.83 0.07 -50.09
C GLN A 124 29.10 -0.02 -50.92
N ALA A 125 30.19 -0.61 -50.41
CA ALA A 125 31.41 -0.84 -51.17
C ALA A 125 31.19 -1.75 -52.41
N LYS A 126 30.34 -2.77 -52.31
CA LYS A 126 29.94 -3.61 -53.46
C LYS A 126 29.11 -2.86 -54.48
N PHE A 127 28.22 -1.98 -54.06
CA PHE A 127 27.43 -1.11 -54.94
C PHE A 127 28.36 -0.17 -55.72
N ASP A 128 29.31 0.51 -55.04
CA ASP A 128 30.27 1.40 -55.64
C ASP A 128 31.15 0.73 -56.71
N THR A 129 31.42 -0.57 -56.56
CA THR A 129 32.14 -1.38 -57.56
C THR A 129 31.25 -2.04 -58.61
N GLY A 130 29.91 -1.81 -58.56
CA GLY A 130 28.94 -2.39 -59.52
C GLY A 130 28.59 -3.86 -59.27
N LEU A 131 29.01 -4.42 -58.10
CA LEU A 131 28.77 -5.81 -57.73
C LEU A 131 27.47 -6.05 -56.97
N ALA A 132 26.79 -4.99 -56.53
CA ALA A 132 25.53 -5.04 -55.81
C ALA A 132 24.54 -4.03 -56.39
N THR A 133 23.24 -4.20 -56.03
CA THR A 133 22.18 -3.29 -56.47
C THR A 133 21.89 -2.26 -55.40
N ILE A 134 21.27 -1.12 -55.77
CA ILE A 134 20.81 -0.11 -54.82
C ILE A 134 19.78 -0.69 -53.84
N VAL A 135 19.05 -1.74 -54.22
CA VAL A 135 18.08 -2.45 -53.38
C VAL A 135 18.80 -3.14 -52.20
N ASP A 136 19.99 -3.70 -52.47
CA ASP A 136 20.77 -4.37 -51.42
C ASP A 136 21.24 -3.35 -50.36
N VAL A 137 21.68 -2.15 -50.78
CA VAL A 137 22.08 -1.07 -49.91
C VAL A 137 20.90 -0.57 -49.06
N ASN A 138 19.74 -0.36 -49.71
CA ASN A 138 18.52 0.09 -49.01
C ASN A 138 18.03 -0.96 -48.02
N THR A 139 18.16 -2.25 -48.36
CA THR A 139 17.80 -3.36 -47.44
C THR A 139 18.73 -3.38 -46.22
N ALA A 140 20.03 -3.19 -46.41
CA ALA A 140 20.99 -3.14 -45.33
C ALA A 140 20.78 -1.88 -44.44
N GLN A 141 20.42 -0.74 -45.06
CA GLN A 141 20.06 0.46 -44.31
C GLN A 141 18.80 0.26 -43.47
N ALA A 142 17.75 -0.34 -44.02
CA ALA A 142 16.54 -0.67 -43.27
C ALA A 142 16.81 -1.62 -42.11
N ALA A 143 17.71 -2.59 -42.30
CA ALA A 143 18.16 -3.47 -41.21
C ALA A 143 18.89 -2.72 -40.09
N LEU A 144 19.73 -1.69 -40.44
CA LEU A 144 20.40 -0.86 -39.45
C LEU A 144 19.40 -0.01 -38.66
N ASP A 145 18.40 0.55 -39.33
CA ASP A 145 17.36 1.36 -38.67
C ASP A 145 16.51 0.52 -37.70
N LEU A 146 16.23 -0.73 -38.11
CA LEU A 146 15.57 -1.69 -37.22
C LEU A 146 16.45 -2.03 -36.01
N ALA A 147 17.74 -2.27 -36.20
CA ALA A 147 18.69 -2.55 -35.11
C ALA A 147 18.83 -1.36 -34.15
N ASN A 148 18.81 -0.14 -34.65
CA ASN A 148 18.78 1.08 -33.84
C ASN A 148 17.51 1.13 -32.96
N SER A 149 16.36 0.85 -33.54
CA SER A 149 15.09 0.82 -32.80
C SER A 149 15.09 -0.22 -31.70
N GLN A 150 15.65 -1.42 -31.99
CA GLN A 150 15.79 -2.50 -31.02
C GLN A 150 16.75 -2.14 -29.85
N GLU A 151 17.86 -1.45 -30.14
CA GLU A 151 18.77 -0.99 -29.08
C GLU A 151 18.09 0.03 -28.17
N ILE A 152 17.36 1.02 -28.73
CA ILE A 152 16.63 2.01 -27.95
C ILE A 152 15.56 1.35 -27.08
N ALA A 153 14.82 0.39 -27.63
CA ALA A 153 13.82 -0.36 -26.89
C ALA A 153 14.45 -1.15 -25.72
N ALA A 154 15.59 -1.81 -25.95
CA ALA A 154 16.31 -2.52 -24.89
C ALA A 154 16.84 -1.58 -23.79
N GLN A 155 17.32 -0.38 -24.16
CA GLN A 155 17.75 0.62 -23.19
C GLN A 155 16.58 1.12 -22.33
N ALA A 156 15.41 1.34 -22.94
CA ALA A 156 14.20 1.72 -22.22
C ALA A 156 13.74 0.61 -21.25
N ASP A 157 13.77 -0.64 -21.68
CA ASP A 157 13.43 -1.79 -20.82
C ASP A 157 14.38 -1.88 -19.61
N LEU A 158 15.69 -1.69 -19.80
CA LEU A 158 16.67 -1.65 -18.72
C LEU A 158 16.32 -0.56 -17.68
N VAL A 159 15.95 0.64 -18.13
CA VAL A 159 15.55 1.72 -17.21
C VAL A 159 14.32 1.33 -16.39
N VAL A 160 13.32 0.72 -17.04
CA VAL A 160 12.10 0.24 -16.35
C VAL A 160 12.44 -0.85 -15.33
N LYS A 161 13.24 -1.86 -15.71
CA LYS A 161 13.63 -2.96 -14.81
C LYS A 161 14.45 -2.46 -13.60
N ARG A 162 15.35 -1.51 -13.82
CA ARG A 162 16.08 -0.87 -12.72
C ARG A 162 15.15 -0.07 -11.81
N GLY A 163 14.19 0.65 -12.36
CA GLY A 163 13.20 1.38 -11.57
C GLY A 163 12.35 0.46 -10.68
N VAL A 164 11.95 -0.71 -11.19
CA VAL A 164 11.25 -1.73 -10.40
C VAL A 164 12.13 -2.25 -9.26
N LEU A 165 13.41 -2.52 -9.51
CA LEU A 165 14.36 -2.96 -8.49
C LEU A 165 14.56 -1.87 -7.41
N GLU A 166 14.73 -0.61 -7.82
CA GLU A 166 14.87 0.53 -6.91
C GLU A 166 13.62 0.74 -6.05
N GLN A 167 12.44 0.53 -6.61
CA GLN A 167 11.17 0.58 -5.87
C GLN A 167 11.08 -0.50 -4.79
N LEU A 168 11.55 -1.72 -5.07
CA LEU A 168 11.54 -2.83 -4.11
C LEU A 168 12.58 -2.66 -3.00
N VAL A 169 13.74 -2.08 -3.32
CA VAL A 169 14.86 -1.89 -2.38
C VAL A 169 14.71 -0.58 -1.58
N GLY A 170 13.97 0.40 -2.12
CA GLY A 170 13.71 1.69 -1.46
C GLY A 170 14.84 2.72 -1.59
N HIS A 171 15.91 2.42 -2.32
CA HIS A 171 17.01 3.35 -2.59
C HIS A 171 17.58 3.13 -4.00
N PRO A 172 18.25 4.14 -4.59
CA PRO A 172 18.87 4.00 -5.90
C PRO A 172 19.92 2.90 -5.91
N VAL A 173 19.78 1.99 -6.88
CA VAL A 173 20.68 0.84 -7.03
C VAL A 173 21.90 1.25 -7.88
N GLY A 174 23.09 1.03 -7.35
CA GLY A 174 24.35 1.24 -8.05
C GLY A 174 24.52 0.30 -9.28
N PRO A 175 25.73 0.23 -9.85
CA PRO A 175 26.01 -0.67 -10.96
C PRO A 175 25.79 -2.12 -10.52
N LEU A 176 25.02 -2.87 -11.30
CA LEU A 176 24.74 -4.28 -11.06
C LEU A 176 26.02 -5.08 -11.30
N LYS A 177 26.30 -6.03 -10.39
CA LYS A 177 27.42 -6.95 -10.57
C LYS A 177 27.00 -8.06 -11.54
N PRO A 178 27.77 -8.34 -12.61
CA PRO A 178 27.47 -9.45 -13.50
C PRO A 178 27.65 -10.77 -12.74
N LEU A 179 26.91 -11.79 -13.16
CA LEU A 179 27.07 -13.15 -12.64
C LEU A 179 28.45 -13.67 -13.03
N THR A 180 29.21 -14.12 -12.03
CA THR A 180 30.49 -14.79 -12.28
C THR A 180 30.18 -16.12 -12.98
N LYS A 181 30.84 -16.38 -14.11
CA LYS A 181 30.70 -17.64 -14.89
C LYS A 181 31.04 -18.92 -14.11
N GLU A 182 31.54 -18.81 -12.89
CA GLU A 182 31.96 -19.92 -12.03
C GLU A 182 30.92 -20.31 -10.97
N ALA A 183 29.64 -20.16 -11.23
CA ALA A 183 28.66 -20.88 -10.43
C ALA A 183 28.76 -22.38 -10.75
N ARG A 184 29.74 -23.04 -10.15
CA ARG A 184 29.76 -24.51 -10.06
C ARG A 184 28.56 -24.93 -9.24
N ILE A 185 27.60 -25.54 -9.90
CA ILE A 185 26.51 -26.30 -9.28
C ILE A 185 27.09 -27.60 -8.72
#